data_1634dfb0eba7cf81271725530793ebeb
#
_entry.id   1634dfb0eba7cf81271725530793ebeb
#
_cell.length_a   1.000
_cell.length_b   1.000
_cell.length_c   1.000
_cell.angle_alpha   90.00
_cell.angle_beta   90.00
_cell.angle_gamma   90.00
#
_symmetry.space_group_name_H-M   'P 1'
#
loop_
_entity.id
_entity.type
_entity.pdbx_description
1 polymer ?
#
loop_
_entity_poly.entity_id
_entity_poly.type
_entity_poly.pdbx_seq_one_letter_code
_entity_poly.pdbx_strand_id
1 'polypeptide(L)'
;MRAILLLPLATLCLWSCSSDDAELAAFATAAQQRGNAFQLALRTELMQAMQEGGPANAIAVCSQRATAIAASVSTDGYTVRRVGTRIRNPGNAPSERDRAALAQFAARDKQDDSPIRMRNDDGTAPAFSMYMPLRAGEMCLTCHGDPASMPQAARDALSQRYPQDQATGYALGDLRGAVVVEAAR
;
A
#
# COMPACT_ATOMS: atom_id res chain seq x y z
N MET A 1 59.22 35.44 31.58
CA MET A 1 58.31 35.35 30.45
C MET A 1 57.70 33.94 30.44
N ARG A 2 56.43 33.80 30.85
CA ARG A 2 55.70 32.50 30.86
C ARG A 2 54.78 32.46 29.64
N ALA A 3 55.04 31.54 28.72
CA ALA A 3 54.21 31.32 27.55
C ALA A 3 52.99 30.48 27.95
N ILE A 4 51.81 31.03 27.77
CA ILE A 4 50.53 30.35 27.95
C ILE A 4 50.18 29.64 26.62
N LEU A 5 50.23 28.32 26.63
CA LEU A 5 49.78 27.49 25.50
C LEU A 5 48.26 27.40 25.56
N LEU A 6 47.56 28.05 24.62
CA LEU A 6 46.12 27.87 24.38
C LEU A 6 45.89 26.63 23.50
N LEU A 7 45.35 25.55 24.11
CA LEU A 7 44.84 24.43 23.34
C LEU A 7 43.50 24.82 22.73
N PRO A 8 43.24 24.52 21.43
CA PRO A 8 41.93 24.70 20.85
C PRO A 8 41.01 23.60 21.33
N LEU A 9 39.88 23.98 21.93
CA LEU A 9 38.77 23.10 22.27
C LEU A 9 38.10 22.63 20.95
N ALA A 10 38.39 21.41 20.52
CA ALA A 10 37.68 20.78 19.40
C ALA A 10 36.26 20.45 19.86
N THR A 11 35.29 21.23 19.42
CA THR A 11 33.86 20.96 19.63
C THR A 11 33.47 19.77 18.76
N LEU A 12 33.39 18.57 19.34
CA LEU A 12 32.73 17.44 18.69
C LEU A 12 31.24 17.76 18.55
N CYS A 13 30.81 18.15 17.35
CA CYS A 13 29.39 18.09 16.98
C CYS A 13 28.97 16.63 16.92
N LEU A 14 28.44 16.09 18.01
CA LEU A 14 27.68 14.86 17.99
C LEU A 14 26.40 15.16 17.17
N TRP A 15 26.37 14.69 15.94
CA TRP A 15 25.12 14.57 15.19
C TRP A 15 24.24 13.58 15.95
N SER A 16 23.39 14.11 16.80
CA SER A 16 22.28 13.37 17.37
C SER A 16 21.31 13.12 16.21
N CYS A 17 21.36 11.94 15.60
CA CYS A 17 20.17 11.45 14.88
C CYS A 17 19.04 11.53 15.88
N SER A 18 17.98 12.31 15.57
CA SER A 18 16.87 12.45 16.49
C SER A 18 16.26 11.05 16.70
N SER A 19 15.81 10.75 17.91
CA SER A 19 15.08 9.50 18.23
C SER A 19 13.97 9.25 17.24
N ASP A 20 13.40 10.29 16.71
CA ASP A 20 12.31 10.36 15.76
C ASP A 20 12.66 9.78 14.38
N ASP A 21 13.87 10.07 13.88
CA ASP A 21 14.33 9.51 12.59
C ASP A 21 14.60 8.01 12.69
N ALA A 22 15.11 7.56 13.84
CA ALA A 22 15.33 6.13 14.10
C ALA A 22 14.00 5.38 14.22
N GLU A 23 12.99 5.96 14.88
CA GLU A 23 11.65 5.38 15.00
C GLU A 23 10.96 5.27 13.63
N LEU A 24 11.02 6.33 12.82
CA LEU A 24 10.47 6.31 11.46
C LEU A 24 11.18 5.29 10.57
N ALA A 25 12.49 5.13 10.70
CA ALA A 25 13.25 4.13 9.94
C ALA A 25 12.89 2.69 10.36
N ALA A 26 12.73 2.44 11.65
CA ALA A 26 12.28 1.15 12.16
C ALA A 26 10.87 0.81 11.69
N PHE A 27 9.94 1.77 11.79
CA PHE A 27 8.59 1.65 11.24
C PHE A 27 8.62 1.32 9.76
N ALA A 28 9.40 2.07 8.96
CA ALA A 28 9.44 1.89 7.51
C ALA A 28 9.91 0.47 7.11
N THR A 29 10.88 -0.09 7.82
CA THR A 29 11.35 -1.46 7.60
C THR A 29 10.25 -2.48 7.89
N ALA A 30 9.61 -2.39 9.04
CA ALA A 30 8.53 -3.29 9.43
C ALA A 30 7.31 -3.16 8.53
N ALA A 31 6.95 -1.93 8.13
CA ALA A 31 5.84 -1.65 7.23
C ALA A 31 6.08 -2.23 5.83
N GLN A 32 7.30 -2.09 5.29
CA GLN A 32 7.66 -2.66 4.01
C GLN A 32 7.52 -4.19 3.99
N GLN A 33 8.00 -4.85 5.04
CA GLN A 33 7.89 -6.31 5.16
C GLN A 33 6.43 -6.76 5.18
N ARG A 34 5.57 -6.12 5.99
CA ARG A 34 4.14 -6.45 6.09
C ARG A 34 3.38 -6.17 4.79
N GLY A 35 3.64 -5.05 4.17
CA GLY A 35 3.03 -4.70 2.89
C GLY A 35 3.41 -5.68 1.78
N ASN A 36 4.68 -6.09 1.71
CA ASN A 36 5.15 -7.10 0.76
C ASN A 36 4.52 -8.47 1.04
N ALA A 37 4.44 -8.88 2.31
CA ALA A 37 3.80 -10.14 2.70
C ALA A 37 2.32 -10.16 2.31
N PHE A 38 1.60 -9.06 2.53
CA PHE A 38 0.22 -8.89 2.11
C PHE A 38 0.05 -9.02 0.59
N GLN A 39 0.87 -8.31 -0.19
CA GLN A 39 0.81 -8.34 -1.65
C GLN A 39 1.12 -9.75 -2.19
N LEU A 40 2.14 -10.42 -1.63
CA LEU A 40 2.51 -11.76 -2.02
C LEU A 40 1.38 -12.75 -1.74
N ALA A 41 0.80 -12.73 -0.54
CA ALA A 41 -0.30 -13.61 -0.16
C ALA A 41 -1.53 -13.42 -1.05
N LEU A 42 -1.94 -12.15 -1.31
CA LEU A 42 -3.03 -11.85 -2.24
C LEU A 42 -2.77 -12.36 -3.65
N ARG A 43 -1.54 -12.18 -4.15
CA ARG A 43 -1.16 -12.64 -5.48
C ARG A 43 -1.18 -14.16 -5.58
N THR A 44 -0.70 -14.84 -4.56
CA THR A 44 -0.70 -16.31 -4.50
C THR A 44 -2.13 -16.86 -4.53
N GLU A 45 -3.03 -16.36 -3.68
CA GLU A 45 -4.44 -16.75 -3.69
C GLU A 45 -5.12 -16.46 -5.04
N LEU A 46 -4.83 -15.29 -5.63
CA LEU A 46 -5.36 -14.94 -6.95
C LEU A 46 -4.91 -15.94 -8.03
N MET A 47 -3.62 -16.24 -8.08
CA MET A 47 -3.06 -17.14 -9.09
C MET A 47 -3.61 -18.56 -8.93
N GLN A 48 -3.71 -19.06 -7.71
CA GLN A 48 -4.28 -20.35 -7.42
C GLN A 48 -5.75 -20.40 -7.85
N ALA A 49 -6.55 -19.42 -7.47
CA ALA A 49 -7.96 -19.36 -7.83
C ALA A 49 -8.18 -19.26 -9.37
N MET A 50 -7.30 -18.53 -10.07
CA MET A 50 -7.31 -18.46 -11.53
C MET A 50 -7.02 -19.81 -12.18
N GLN A 51 -6.10 -20.61 -11.64
CA GLN A 51 -5.78 -21.96 -12.14
C GLN A 51 -6.90 -22.96 -11.88
N GLU A 52 -7.55 -22.89 -10.72
CA GLU A 52 -8.59 -23.82 -10.29
C GLU A 52 -9.93 -23.61 -10.99
N GLY A 53 -10.32 -22.37 -11.28
CA GLY A 53 -11.65 -22.07 -11.82
C GLY A 53 -11.75 -20.77 -12.61
N GLY A 54 -10.63 -20.25 -13.06
CA GLY A 54 -10.57 -19.06 -13.91
C GLY A 54 -11.03 -17.76 -13.23
N PRO A 55 -11.37 -16.73 -14.03
CA PRO A 55 -11.65 -15.39 -13.50
C PRO A 55 -12.83 -15.33 -12.52
N ALA A 56 -13.88 -16.11 -12.76
CA ALA A 56 -15.06 -16.11 -11.87
C ALA A 56 -14.70 -16.63 -10.47
N ASN A 57 -13.93 -17.73 -10.39
CA ASN A 57 -13.46 -18.26 -9.13
C ASN A 57 -12.49 -17.29 -8.43
N ALA A 58 -11.58 -16.68 -9.18
CA ALA A 58 -10.64 -15.70 -8.63
C ALA A 58 -11.35 -14.50 -8.00
N ILE A 59 -12.41 -13.98 -8.64
CA ILE A 59 -13.23 -12.89 -8.09
C ILE A 59 -13.93 -13.35 -6.80
N ALA A 60 -14.45 -14.57 -6.75
CA ALA A 60 -15.09 -15.14 -5.56
C ALA A 60 -14.12 -15.25 -4.39
N VAL A 61 -12.97 -15.91 -4.62
CA VAL A 61 -11.95 -16.15 -3.61
C VAL A 61 -11.37 -14.83 -3.10
N CYS A 62 -10.97 -13.92 -3.98
CA CYS A 62 -10.41 -12.62 -3.58
C CYS A 62 -11.40 -11.78 -2.75
N SER A 63 -12.71 -11.84 -3.06
CA SER A 63 -13.72 -11.11 -2.30
C SER A 63 -13.84 -11.58 -0.84
N GLN A 64 -13.57 -12.86 -0.60
CA GLN A 64 -13.69 -13.48 0.73
C GLN A 64 -12.37 -13.46 1.50
N ARG A 65 -11.25 -13.68 0.81
CA ARG A 65 -9.94 -13.89 1.44
C ARG A 65 -9.16 -12.61 1.73
N ALA A 66 -9.38 -11.53 0.97
CA ALA A 66 -8.57 -10.32 1.09
C ALA A 66 -8.57 -9.72 2.51
N THR A 67 -9.71 -9.74 3.20
CA THR A 67 -9.82 -9.25 4.59
C THR A 67 -9.06 -10.14 5.57
N ALA A 68 -9.18 -11.46 5.42
CA ALA A 68 -8.47 -12.41 6.28
C ALA A 68 -6.95 -12.32 6.09
N ILE A 69 -6.48 -12.15 4.84
CA ILE A 69 -5.06 -11.94 4.53
C ILE A 69 -4.57 -10.63 5.15
N ALA A 70 -5.33 -9.54 5.04
CA ALA A 70 -4.98 -8.28 5.69
C ALA A 70 -4.86 -8.45 7.21
N ALA A 71 -5.81 -9.13 7.84
CA ALA A 71 -5.79 -9.39 9.27
C ALA A 71 -4.58 -10.24 9.70
N SER A 72 -4.16 -11.24 8.90
CA SER A 72 -3.03 -12.12 9.25
C SER A 72 -1.67 -11.41 9.30
N VAL A 73 -1.54 -10.28 8.61
CA VAL A 73 -0.32 -9.45 8.61
C VAL A 73 -0.46 -8.18 9.46
N SER A 74 -1.66 -7.94 10.01
CA SER A 74 -1.96 -6.82 10.91
C SER A 74 -1.72 -7.26 12.36
N THR A 75 -0.46 -7.34 12.74
CA THR A 75 0.00 -7.81 14.06
C THR A 75 0.92 -6.78 14.71
N ASP A 76 1.20 -6.95 16.00
CA ASP A 76 2.20 -6.15 16.74
C ASP A 76 1.95 -4.63 16.68
N GLY A 77 0.69 -4.21 16.73
CA GLY A 77 0.32 -2.79 16.67
C GLY A 77 0.29 -2.21 15.25
N TYR A 78 0.52 -3.03 14.21
CA TYR A 78 0.40 -2.61 12.82
C TYR A 78 -0.96 -3.01 12.24
N THR A 79 -1.48 -2.16 11.36
CA THR A 79 -2.63 -2.49 10.50
C THR A 79 -2.22 -2.44 9.04
N VAL A 80 -2.73 -3.39 8.24
CA VAL A 80 -2.51 -3.46 6.80
C VAL A 80 -3.85 -3.43 6.10
N ARG A 81 -4.00 -2.54 5.12
CA ARG A 81 -5.24 -2.38 4.34
C ARG A 81 -4.93 -1.97 2.91
N ARG A 82 -5.94 -2.03 2.05
CA ARG A 82 -5.87 -1.48 0.70
C ARG A 82 -6.77 -0.27 0.58
N VAL A 83 -6.34 0.66 -0.29
CA VAL A 83 -7.20 1.75 -0.76
C VAL A 83 -7.18 1.77 -2.29
N GLY A 84 -8.30 2.12 -2.90
CA GLY A 84 -8.44 2.15 -4.36
C GLY A 84 -8.62 3.56 -4.88
N THR A 85 -8.19 3.80 -6.13
CA THR A 85 -8.52 5.02 -6.88
C THR A 85 -9.93 4.94 -7.46
N ARG A 86 -10.34 3.74 -7.88
CA ARG A 86 -11.71 3.38 -8.30
C ARG A 86 -12.17 2.22 -7.42
N ILE A 87 -13.39 2.29 -6.92
CA ILE A 87 -13.85 1.42 -5.84
C ILE A 87 -14.62 0.23 -6.41
N ARG A 88 -14.15 -0.99 -6.08
CA ARG A 88 -14.88 -2.24 -6.27
C ARG A 88 -15.45 -2.72 -4.94
N ASN A 89 -14.56 -2.90 -3.95
CA ASN A 89 -14.97 -3.22 -2.58
C ASN A 89 -15.10 -1.92 -1.79
N PRO A 90 -16.28 -1.58 -1.25
CA PRO A 90 -16.48 -0.36 -0.45
C PRO A 90 -15.49 -0.20 0.71
N GLY A 91 -15.03 -1.32 1.30
CA GLY A 91 -14.01 -1.30 2.35
C GLY A 91 -12.62 -0.77 1.92
N ASN A 92 -12.41 -0.57 0.61
CA ASN A 92 -11.19 0.04 0.06
C ASN A 92 -11.36 1.53 -0.26
N ALA A 93 -12.45 2.16 0.18
CA ALA A 93 -12.67 3.60 -0.02
C ALA A 93 -11.58 4.41 0.70
N PRO A 94 -10.93 5.37 0.02
CA PRO A 94 -9.86 6.14 0.59
C PRO A 94 -10.39 7.24 1.54
N SER A 95 -9.72 7.41 2.67
CA SER A 95 -9.86 8.59 3.53
C SER A 95 -9.29 9.85 2.84
N GLU A 96 -9.41 10.99 3.47
CA GLU A 96 -8.79 12.22 2.95
C GLU A 96 -7.26 12.11 2.88
N ARG A 97 -6.63 11.56 3.90
CA ARG A 97 -5.18 11.29 3.94
C ARG A 97 -4.77 10.30 2.84
N ASP A 98 -5.55 9.25 2.61
CA ASP A 98 -5.28 8.30 1.54
C ASP A 98 -5.38 8.96 0.16
N ARG A 99 -6.38 9.82 -0.05
CA ARG A 99 -6.51 10.57 -1.30
C ARG A 99 -5.31 11.47 -1.57
N ALA A 100 -4.78 12.13 -0.54
CA ALA A 100 -3.57 12.94 -0.67
C ALA A 100 -2.36 12.10 -1.08
N ALA A 101 -2.16 10.92 -0.50
CA ALA A 101 -1.10 9.99 -0.90
C ALA A 101 -1.29 9.46 -2.33
N LEU A 102 -2.51 9.08 -2.69
CA LEU A 102 -2.83 8.62 -4.04
C LEU A 102 -2.60 9.71 -5.09
N ALA A 103 -2.92 10.97 -4.79
CA ALA A 103 -2.65 12.11 -5.67
C ALA A 103 -1.14 12.32 -5.87
N GLN A 104 -0.31 12.15 -4.84
CA GLN A 104 1.14 12.21 -4.98
C GLN A 104 1.66 11.10 -5.91
N PHE A 105 1.18 9.86 -5.79
CA PHE A 105 1.54 8.78 -6.71
C PHE A 105 1.11 9.05 -8.15
N ALA A 106 -0.08 9.64 -8.33
CA ALA A 106 -0.60 9.98 -9.64
C ALA A 106 0.22 11.06 -10.35
N ALA A 107 0.88 11.94 -9.58
CA ALA A 107 1.75 12.99 -10.11
C ALA A 107 3.18 12.52 -10.43
N ARG A 108 3.57 11.31 -10.00
CA ARG A 108 4.90 10.74 -10.25
C ARG A 108 4.97 10.02 -11.59
N ASP A 109 6.19 9.78 -12.04
CA ASP A 109 6.45 8.82 -13.14
C ASP A 109 5.82 7.46 -12.80
N LYS A 110 5.23 6.80 -13.81
CA LYS A 110 4.61 5.47 -13.65
C LYS A 110 5.60 4.38 -13.20
N GLN A 111 6.89 4.62 -13.32
CA GLN A 111 7.95 3.72 -12.89
C GLN A 111 8.47 4.02 -11.48
N ASP A 112 8.07 5.16 -10.89
CA ASP A 112 8.43 5.49 -9.52
C ASP A 112 7.43 4.85 -8.55
N ASP A 113 7.79 3.68 -8.04
CA ASP A 113 7.06 2.94 -7.03
C ASP A 113 7.61 3.16 -5.60
N SER A 114 8.40 4.20 -5.39
CA SER A 114 8.94 4.55 -4.08
C SER A 114 7.81 4.81 -3.08
N PRO A 115 7.82 4.14 -1.91
CA PRO A 115 6.76 4.33 -0.91
C PRO A 115 6.68 5.76 -0.40
N ILE A 116 5.47 6.21 -0.06
CA ILE A 116 5.24 7.44 0.69
C ILE A 116 5.17 7.09 2.17
N ARG A 117 5.96 7.77 3.00
CA ARG A 117 5.97 7.65 4.45
C ARG A 117 5.44 8.92 5.06
N MET A 118 4.53 8.79 6.00
CA MET A 118 3.93 9.91 6.70
C MET A 118 4.03 9.68 8.20
N ARG A 119 4.46 10.71 8.91
CA ARG A 119 4.35 10.80 10.36
C ARG A 119 3.17 11.71 10.69
N ASN A 120 2.45 11.37 11.73
CA ASN A 120 1.35 12.17 12.23
C ASN A 120 1.77 12.85 13.54
N ASP A 121 2.08 14.13 13.46
CA ASP A 121 2.60 14.91 14.57
C ASP A 121 1.51 15.62 15.39
N ASP A 122 0.25 15.58 14.94
CA ASP A 122 -0.89 16.18 15.62
C ASP A 122 -1.46 15.32 16.77
N GLY A 123 -0.84 14.17 17.05
CA GLY A 123 -1.25 13.26 18.11
C GLY A 123 -2.43 12.36 17.78
N THR A 124 -2.99 12.47 16.57
CA THR A 124 -4.04 11.54 16.14
C THR A 124 -3.44 10.20 15.70
N ALA A 125 -4.18 9.11 15.87
CA ALA A 125 -3.77 7.81 15.32
C ALA A 125 -4.15 7.71 13.83
N PRO A 126 -3.35 6.99 13.02
CA PRO A 126 -2.08 6.33 13.34
C PRO A 126 -0.91 7.31 13.42
N ALA A 127 0.10 6.99 14.25
CA ALA A 127 1.30 7.83 14.36
C ALA A 127 2.14 7.80 13.09
N PHE A 128 2.20 6.64 12.44
CA PHE A 128 2.94 6.43 11.20
C PHE A 128 2.06 5.75 10.16
N SER A 129 2.23 6.15 8.91
CA SER A 129 1.59 5.52 7.75
C SER A 129 2.61 5.36 6.62
N MET A 130 2.57 4.22 5.96
CA MET A 130 3.35 3.95 4.75
C MET A 130 2.41 3.50 3.64
N TYR A 131 2.49 4.16 2.50
CA TYR A 131 1.74 3.86 1.31
C TYR A 131 2.66 3.24 0.27
N MET A 132 2.28 2.10 -0.27
CA MET A 132 2.97 1.37 -1.33
C MET A 132 2.07 1.31 -2.54
N PRO A 133 2.45 1.89 -3.70
CA PRO A 133 1.56 1.99 -4.85
C PRO A 133 1.23 0.61 -5.42
N LEU A 134 -0.01 0.47 -5.88
CA LEU A 134 -0.50 -0.71 -6.61
C LEU A 134 -0.79 -0.30 -8.04
N ARG A 135 0.05 -0.75 -8.97
CA ARG A 135 -0.15 -0.52 -10.39
C ARG A 135 -0.77 -1.73 -11.09
N ALA A 136 -1.49 -1.48 -12.15
CA ALA A 136 -2.09 -2.51 -12.97
C ALA A 136 -1.02 -3.24 -13.79
N GLY A 137 -0.78 -4.52 -13.48
CA GLY A 137 -0.02 -5.43 -14.32
C GLY A 137 -0.92 -6.14 -15.33
N GLU A 138 -0.34 -6.88 -16.28
CA GLU A 138 -1.08 -7.58 -17.34
C GLU A 138 -2.20 -8.47 -16.79
N MET A 139 -1.89 -9.31 -15.81
CA MET A 139 -2.88 -10.19 -15.17
C MET A 139 -4.04 -9.42 -14.53
N CYS A 140 -3.79 -8.20 -14.05
CA CYS A 140 -4.82 -7.36 -13.44
C CYS A 140 -5.90 -6.95 -14.46
N LEU A 141 -5.52 -6.78 -15.71
CA LEU A 141 -6.41 -6.29 -16.77
C LEU A 141 -7.52 -7.29 -17.12
N THR A 142 -7.35 -8.58 -16.80
CA THR A 142 -8.42 -9.59 -16.96
C THR A 142 -9.71 -9.21 -16.22
N CYS A 143 -9.60 -8.51 -15.07
CA CYS A 143 -10.74 -8.13 -14.24
C CYS A 143 -10.82 -6.62 -13.98
N HIS A 144 -9.83 -5.87 -14.40
CA HIS A 144 -9.72 -4.43 -14.16
C HIS A 144 -9.47 -3.60 -15.43
N GLY A 145 -9.26 -4.26 -16.57
CA GLY A 145 -9.07 -3.61 -17.87
C GLY A 145 -10.37 -3.09 -18.48
N ASP A 146 -10.37 -2.93 -19.79
CA ASP A 146 -11.55 -2.53 -20.55
C ASP A 146 -12.68 -3.58 -20.39
N PRO A 147 -13.87 -3.19 -19.91
CA PRO A 147 -15.01 -4.10 -19.76
C PRO A 147 -15.40 -4.84 -21.07
N ALA A 148 -15.20 -4.21 -22.23
CA ALA A 148 -15.51 -4.84 -23.52
C ALA A 148 -14.59 -6.02 -23.84
N SER A 149 -13.35 -5.99 -23.32
CA SER A 149 -12.33 -7.04 -23.53
C SER A 149 -12.31 -8.10 -22.42
N MET A 150 -13.09 -7.91 -21.35
CA MET A 150 -13.13 -8.89 -20.26
C MET A 150 -13.79 -10.19 -20.66
N PRO A 151 -13.31 -11.36 -20.17
CA PRO A 151 -14.04 -12.62 -20.30
C PRO A 151 -15.47 -12.52 -19.75
N GLN A 152 -16.44 -13.15 -20.42
CA GLN A 152 -17.85 -13.11 -19.98
C GLN A 152 -18.00 -13.58 -18.53
N ALA A 153 -17.32 -14.67 -18.15
CA ALA A 153 -17.35 -15.19 -16.78
C ALA A 153 -16.87 -14.17 -15.73
N ALA A 154 -15.90 -13.31 -16.07
CA ALA A 154 -15.46 -12.22 -15.19
C ALA A 154 -16.54 -11.14 -15.05
N ARG A 155 -17.14 -10.71 -16.17
CA ARG A 155 -18.23 -9.72 -16.16
C ARG A 155 -19.42 -10.17 -15.31
N ASP A 156 -19.84 -11.42 -15.49
CA ASP A 156 -20.98 -11.99 -14.75
C ASP A 156 -20.68 -12.08 -13.25
N ALA A 157 -19.50 -12.56 -12.88
CA ALA A 157 -19.08 -12.63 -11.48
C ALA A 157 -18.94 -11.25 -10.82
N LEU A 158 -18.44 -10.26 -11.57
CA LEU A 158 -18.33 -8.88 -11.08
C LEU A 158 -19.69 -8.23 -10.89
N SER A 159 -20.60 -8.36 -11.87
CA SER A 159 -21.95 -7.79 -11.77
C SER A 159 -22.75 -8.34 -10.59
N GLN A 160 -22.58 -9.63 -10.29
CA GLN A 160 -23.24 -10.30 -9.17
C GLN A 160 -22.68 -9.87 -7.82
N ARG A 161 -21.36 -9.77 -7.70
CA ARG A 161 -20.69 -9.52 -6.41
C ARG A 161 -20.49 -8.04 -6.10
N TYR A 162 -20.33 -7.24 -7.14
CA TYR A 162 -20.00 -5.81 -7.05
C TYR A 162 -20.84 -5.00 -8.03
N PRO A 163 -22.16 -4.87 -7.79
CA PRO A 163 -23.06 -4.17 -8.71
C PRO A 163 -22.71 -2.68 -8.90
N GLN A 164 -21.90 -2.12 -8.01
CA GLN A 164 -21.41 -0.73 -8.07
C GLN A 164 -19.92 -0.66 -8.41
N ASP A 165 -19.37 -1.69 -9.07
CA ASP A 165 -17.95 -1.75 -9.42
C ASP A 165 -17.52 -0.57 -10.30
N GLN A 166 -16.56 0.20 -9.82
CA GLN A 166 -15.91 1.29 -10.56
C GLN A 166 -14.47 0.93 -10.97
N ALA A 167 -13.94 -0.22 -10.52
CA ALA A 167 -12.53 -0.56 -10.68
C ALA A 167 -12.23 -1.28 -12.01
N THR A 168 -12.70 -0.69 -13.11
CA THR A 168 -12.48 -1.15 -14.48
C THR A 168 -11.88 -0.04 -15.35
N GLY A 169 -11.49 -0.35 -16.59
CA GLY A 169 -10.94 0.60 -17.54
C GLY A 169 -9.52 1.06 -17.19
N TYR A 170 -8.74 0.26 -16.50
CA TYR A 170 -7.31 0.51 -16.29
C TYR A 170 -6.50 0.03 -17.48
N ALA A 171 -5.44 0.77 -17.80
CA ALA A 171 -4.36 0.35 -18.69
C ALA A 171 -3.18 -0.18 -17.90
N LEU A 172 -2.24 -0.85 -18.59
CA LEU A 172 -1.00 -1.32 -18.00
C LEU A 172 -0.22 -0.16 -17.35
N GLY A 173 0.23 -0.37 -16.12
CA GLY A 173 0.97 0.62 -15.33
C GLY A 173 0.10 1.68 -14.64
N ASP A 174 -1.22 1.72 -14.87
CA ASP A 174 -2.10 2.67 -14.20
C ASP A 174 -2.13 2.43 -12.69
N LEU A 175 -2.17 3.53 -11.92
CA LEU A 175 -2.31 3.48 -10.47
C LEU A 175 -3.72 2.99 -10.10
N ARG A 176 -3.80 1.82 -9.48
CA ARG A 176 -5.06 1.24 -9.00
C ARG A 176 -5.37 1.58 -7.55
N GLY A 177 -4.37 2.01 -6.81
CA GLY A 177 -4.49 2.30 -5.39
C GLY A 177 -3.16 2.14 -4.66
N ALA A 178 -3.25 1.85 -3.38
CA ALA A 178 -2.09 1.56 -2.55
C ALA A 178 -2.38 0.48 -1.50
N VAL A 179 -1.33 -0.23 -1.08
CA VAL A 179 -1.30 -0.90 0.22
C VAL A 179 -0.89 0.14 1.25
N VAL A 180 -1.60 0.19 2.35
CA VAL A 180 -1.35 1.10 3.46
C VAL A 180 -1.00 0.28 4.68
N VAL A 181 0.13 0.58 5.30
CA VAL A 181 0.55 0.01 6.57
C VAL A 181 0.62 1.15 7.58
N GLU A 182 -0.04 0.97 8.70
CA GLU A 182 -0.17 1.98 9.75
C GLU A 182 0.26 1.38 11.09
N ALA A 183 0.88 2.20 11.94
CA ALA A 183 1.20 1.86 13.31
C ALA A 183 0.68 2.95 14.26
N ALA A 184 0.12 2.50 15.40
CA ALA A 184 -0.11 3.38 16.55
C ALA A 184 1.22 3.72 17.22
N ARG A 185 1.21 4.77 18.04
CA ARG A 185 2.31 5.07 18.96
C ARG A 185 2.35 4.06 20.09
#